data_4bc4fc242a47eb2d0e2f2486fde46271
#
_entry.id   4bc4fc242a47eb2d0e2f2486fde46271
#
_cell.length_a   1.000
_cell.length_b   1.000
_cell.length_c   1.000
_cell.angle_alpha   90.00
_cell.angle_beta   90.00
_cell.angle_gamma   90.00
#
_symmetry.space_group_name_H-M   'P 1'
#
loop_
_entity.id
_entity.type
_entity.pdbx_description
1 polymer ?
#
loop_
_entity_poly.entity_id
_entity_poly.type
_entity_poly.pdbx_seq_one_letter_code
_entity_poly.pdbx_strand_id
1 'polypeptide(L)'
;EQQNYTAADVKIVNILKTVRSVPSDLTFYLGKNSFYLAKYKQSVDWLNKYVQLKGTSGQFSEEAINLKAKAEIELLKEKQTEAKQATELLSKDFEIDCGPTGKVACPVCNGTTVIIKKTYLGNTYKTCAYCNHTGALSCEDYNKLLKGQLKPSTQ
;
A
#
# COMPACT_ATOMS: atom_id res chain seq x y z
N GLU A 1 14.31 -25.66 -10.07
CA GLU A 1 14.48 -25.25 -8.64
C GLU A 1 13.17 -24.71 -8.03
N GLN A 2 12.35 -23.92 -8.72
CA GLN A 2 11.07 -23.39 -8.20
C GLN A 2 10.08 -24.49 -7.74
N GLN A 3 10.06 -25.64 -8.37
CA GLN A 3 9.16 -26.73 -8.00
C GLN A 3 9.39 -27.26 -6.59
N ASN A 4 10.65 -27.24 -6.10
CA ASN A 4 10.98 -27.69 -4.75
C ASN A 4 10.49 -26.72 -3.67
N TYR A 5 10.52 -25.41 -3.92
CA TYR A 5 10.04 -24.40 -2.97
C TYR A 5 8.52 -24.41 -2.81
N THR A 6 7.78 -24.64 -3.89
CA THR A 6 6.32 -24.79 -3.84
C THR A 6 5.91 -26.04 -3.05
N ALA A 7 6.57 -27.17 -3.28
CA ALA A 7 6.32 -28.39 -2.52
C ALA A 7 6.69 -28.22 -1.03
N ALA A 8 7.78 -27.49 -0.74
CA ALA A 8 8.16 -27.13 0.62
C ALA A 8 7.11 -26.25 1.29
N ASP A 9 6.58 -25.24 0.59
CA ASP A 9 5.55 -24.33 1.11
C ASP A 9 4.31 -25.10 1.59
N VAL A 10 3.80 -26.03 0.77
CA VAL A 10 2.66 -26.86 1.13
C VAL A 10 2.93 -27.70 2.39
N LYS A 11 4.09 -28.30 2.47
CA LYS A 11 4.49 -29.11 3.66
C LYS A 11 4.60 -28.24 4.90
N ILE A 12 5.26 -27.08 4.80
CA ILE A 12 5.45 -26.15 5.91
C ILE A 12 4.12 -25.61 6.40
N VAL A 13 3.22 -25.19 5.49
CA VAL A 13 1.87 -24.72 5.84
C VAL A 13 1.07 -25.80 6.57
N ASN A 14 1.18 -27.05 6.15
CA ASN A 14 0.51 -28.17 6.83
C ASN A 14 1.10 -28.39 8.25
N ILE A 15 2.41 -28.30 8.41
CA ILE A 15 3.05 -28.40 9.72
C ILE A 15 2.58 -27.27 10.63
N LEU A 16 2.53 -26.02 10.13
CA LEU A 16 2.10 -24.86 10.91
C LEU A 16 0.66 -24.98 11.44
N LYS A 17 -0.22 -25.73 10.76
CA LYS A 17 -1.59 -26.00 11.23
C LYS A 17 -1.65 -27.00 12.41
N THR A 18 -0.63 -27.82 12.57
CA THR A 18 -0.59 -28.90 13.57
C THR A 18 0.24 -28.58 14.81
N VAL A 19 1.21 -27.67 14.69
CA VAL A 19 2.10 -27.32 15.80
C VAL A 19 1.50 -26.21 16.67
N ARG A 20 1.64 -26.34 17.98
CA ARG A 20 1.25 -25.29 18.96
C ARG A 20 2.27 -24.16 19.04
N SER A 21 3.52 -24.43 18.73
CA SER A 21 4.60 -23.45 18.72
C SER A 21 5.51 -23.68 17.53
N VAL A 22 5.97 -22.60 16.92
CA VAL A 22 6.87 -22.62 15.76
C VAL A 22 8.31 -22.57 16.27
N PRO A 23 9.17 -23.58 15.99
CA PRO A 23 10.58 -23.52 16.32
C PRO A 23 11.25 -22.29 15.69
N SER A 24 12.15 -21.63 16.44
CA SER A 24 12.81 -20.40 15.95
C SER A 24 13.53 -20.58 14.62
N ASP A 25 14.19 -21.72 14.42
CA ASP A 25 14.91 -21.98 13.16
C ASP A 25 13.97 -22.21 11.97
N LEU A 26 12.74 -22.69 12.23
CA LEU A 26 11.73 -22.81 11.17
C LEU A 26 11.31 -21.44 10.60
N THR A 27 11.38 -20.37 11.41
CA THR A 27 11.08 -19.01 10.93
C THR A 27 12.07 -18.56 9.84
N PHE A 28 13.34 -18.98 9.94
CA PHE A 28 14.32 -18.73 8.88
C PHE A 28 13.94 -19.46 7.58
N TYR A 29 13.63 -20.76 7.66
CA TYR A 29 13.26 -21.55 6.47
C TYR A 29 11.96 -21.05 5.83
N LEU A 30 10.98 -20.61 6.64
CA LEU A 30 9.76 -19.97 6.15
C LEU A 30 10.07 -18.68 5.37
N GLY A 31 10.93 -17.83 5.92
CA GLY A 31 11.37 -16.60 5.26
C GLY A 31 12.13 -16.86 3.97
N LYS A 32 13.07 -17.80 4.01
CA LYS A 32 13.87 -18.21 2.83
C LYS A 32 12.97 -18.80 1.73
N ASN A 33 12.06 -19.70 2.08
CA ASN A 33 11.13 -20.29 1.13
C ASN A 33 10.21 -19.24 0.50
N SER A 34 9.69 -18.32 1.31
CA SER A 34 8.86 -17.21 0.85
C SER A 34 9.61 -16.30 -0.12
N PHE A 35 10.90 -16.04 0.11
CA PHE A 35 11.75 -15.26 -0.82
C PHE A 35 11.81 -15.90 -2.21
N TYR A 36 12.12 -17.20 -2.28
CA TYR A 36 12.23 -17.90 -3.57
C TYR A 36 10.88 -18.10 -4.27
N LEU A 37 9.78 -17.95 -3.56
CA LEU A 37 8.42 -17.92 -4.12
C LEU A 37 7.95 -16.50 -4.46
N ALA A 38 8.83 -15.50 -4.43
CA ALA A 38 8.52 -14.09 -4.65
C ALA A 38 7.44 -13.52 -3.70
N LYS A 39 7.23 -14.14 -2.55
CA LYS A 39 6.34 -13.66 -1.47
C LYS A 39 7.14 -12.72 -0.54
N TYR A 40 7.62 -11.60 -1.06
CA TYR A 40 8.63 -10.78 -0.40
C TYR A 40 8.18 -10.20 0.94
N LYS A 41 6.93 -9.73 1.06
CA LYS A 41 6.38 -9.27 2.33
C LYS A 41 6.43 -10.36 3.39
N GLN A 42 5.99 -11.57 3.07
CA GLN A 42 5.99 -12.70 3.98
C GLN A 42 7.42 -13.13 4.34
N SER A 43 8.34 -13.05 3.39
CA SER A 43 9.76 -13.30 3.61
C SER A 43 10.34 -12.33 4.65
N VAL A 44 10.13 -11.03 4.47
CA VAL A 44 10.58 -9.99 5.42
C VAL A 44 10.02 -10.25 6.81
N ASP A 45 8.73 -10.57 6.94
CA ASP A 45 8.07 -10.81 8.23
C ASP A 45 8.67 -12.00 8.97
N TRP A 46 8.92 -13.12 8.29
CA TRP A 46 9.51 -14.32 8.90
C TRP A 46 10.99 -14.15 9.24
N LEU A 47 11.78 -13.53 8.34
CA LEU A 47 13.21 -13.28 8.60
C LEU A 47 13.40 -12.27 9.73
N ASN A 48 12.53 -11.26 9.86
CA ASN A 48 12.52 -10.37 11.01
C ASN A 48 12.28 -11.13 12.33
N LYS A 49 11.31 -12.04 12.34
CA LYS A 49 11.06 -12.89 13.53
C LYS A 49 12.29 -13.71 13.90
N TYR A 50 12.97 -14.30 12.91
CA TYR A 50 14.19 -15.05 13.16
C TYR A 50 15.27 -14.17 13.79
N VAL A 51 15.54 -12.99 13.21
CA VAL A 51 16.56 -12.05 13.72
C VAL A 51 16.18 -11.55 15.12
N GLN A 52 14.91 -11.30 15.40
CA GLN A 52 14.44 -10.90 16.72
C GLN A 52 14.67 -12.01 17.78
N LEU A 53 14.50 -13.27 17.40
CA LEU A 53 14.64 -14.41 18.31
C LEU A 53 16.09 -14.83 18.53
N LYS A 54 16.94 -14.76 17.51
CA LYS A 54 18.31 -15.29 17.54
C LYS A 54 19.39 -14.20 17.57
N GLY A 55 19.02 -12.95 17.32
CA GLY A 55 19.98 -11.83 17.23
C GLY A 55 20.99 -12.02 16.08
N THR A 56 22.20 -11.55 16.29
CA THR A 56 23.31 -11.69 15.33
C THR A 56 24.12 -12.99 15.50
N SER A 57 23.89 -13.73 16.58
CA SER A 57 24.66 -14.95 16.94
C SER A 57 23.99 -16.25 16.50
N GLY A 58 22.79 -16.20 15.94
CA GLY A 58 22.11 -17.39 15.42
C GLY A 58 22.81 -17.99 14.21
N GLN A 59 22.70 -19.30 14.05
CA GLN A 59 23.37 -20.06 12.98
C GLN A 59 23.10 -19.49 11.56
N PHE A 60 21.89 -18.94 11.34
CA PHE A 60 21.46 -18.40 10.04
C PHE A 60 21.33 -16.87 10.05
N SER A 61 21.84 -16.16 11.08
CA SER A 61 21.58 -14.73 11.26
C SER A 61 22.16 -13.88 10.12
N GLU A 62 23.34 -14.18 9.66
CA GLU A 62 23.97 -13.47 8.53
C GLU A 62 23.17 -13.69 7.24
N GLU A 63 22.81 -14.93 6.93
CA GLU A 63 22.00 -15.23 5.75
C GLU A 63 20.60 -14.61 5.85
N ALA A 64 19.99 -14.64 7.04
CA ALA A 64 18.67 -14.05 7.28
C ALA A 64 18.67 -12.53 7.05
N ILE A 65 19.69 -11.82 7.56
CA ILE A 65 19.83 -10.38 7.39
C ILE A 65 20.02 -10.03 5.91
N ASN A 66 20.91 -10.76 5.22
CA ASN A 66 21.18 -10.54 3.81
C ASN A 66 19.96 -10.84 2.94
N LEU A 67 19.25 -11.92 3.21
CA LEU A 67 18.07 -12.31 2.46
C LEU A 67 16.89 -11.35 2.71
N LYS A 68 16.74 -10.88 3.95
CA LYS A 68 15.76 -9.87 4.33
C LYS A 68 16.00 -8.57 3.56
N ALA A 69 17.24 -8.07 3.51
CA ALA A 69 17.58 -6.86 2.77
C ALA A 69 17.22 -7.00 1.27
N LYS A 70 17.52 -8.15 0.67
CA LYS A 70 17.11 -8.45 -0.71
C LYS A 70 15.59 -8.46 -0.87
N ALA A 71 14.86 -9.08 0.05
CA ALA A 71 13.40 -9.13 0.02
C ALA A 71 12.78 -7.74 0.16
N GLU A 72 13.33 -6.87 1.00
CA GLU A 72 12.89 -5.47 1.16
C GLU A 72 13.07 -4.66 -0.13
N ILE A 73 14.19 -4.86 -0.84
CA ILE A 73 14.44 -4.21 -2.13
C ILE A 73 13.42 -4.66 -3.18
N GLU A 74 13.17 -5.96 -3.29
CA GLU A 74 12.20 -6.48 -4.27
C GLU A 74 10.75 -6.03 -3.91
N LEU A 75 10.38 -6.04 -2.64
CA LEU A 75 9.09 -5.52 -2.17
C LEU A 75 8.92 -4.03 -2.49
N LEU A 76 9.99 -3.24 -2.38
CA LEU A 76 9.96 -1.82 -2.74
C LEU A 76 9.75 -1.63 -4.24
N LYS A 77 10.41 -2.45 -5.08
CA LYS A 77 10.21 -2.43 -6.54
C LYS A 77 8.76 -2.80 -6.92
N GLU A 78 8.18 -3.84 -6.29
CA GLU A 78 6.78 -4.20 -6.51
C GLU A 78 5.85 -3.03 -6.21
N LYS A 79 6.01 -2.40 -5.05
CA LYS A 79 5.21 -1.23 -4.66
C LYS A 79 5.38 -0.04 -5.60
N GLN A 80 6.60 0.18 -6.10
CA GLN A 80 6.86 1.24 -7.08
C GLN A 80 6.19 0.95 -8.43
N THR A 81 6.19 -0.32 -8.87
CA THR A 81 5.51 -0.71 -10.12
C THR A 81 4.00 -0.61 -9.99
N GLU A 82 3.42 -1.05 -8.87
CA GLU A 82 1.99 -0.90 -8.57
C GLU A 82 1.59 0.58 -8.55
N ALA A 83 2.37 1.43 -7.88
CA ALA A 83 2.12 2.87 -7.84
C ALA A 83 2.20 3.52 -9.23
N LYS A 84 3.17 3.12 -10.07
CA LYS A 84 3.27 3.61 -11.46
C LYS A 84 2.07 3.17 -12.29
N GLN A 85 1.66 1.90 -12.20
CA GLN A 85 0.49 1.39 -12.91
C GLN A 85 -0.80 2.09 -12.46
N ALA A 86 -0.97 2.32 -11.16
CA ALA A 86 -2.10 3.09 -10.64
C ALA A 86 -2.07 4.53 -11.16
N THR A 87 -0.91 5.17 -11.23
CA THR A 87 -0.76 6.52 -11.78
C THR A 87 -1.07 6.56 -13.28
N GLU A 88 -0.60 5.55 -14.05
CA GLU A 88 -0.94 5.45 -15.48
C GLU A 88 -2.44 5.24 -15.71
N LEU A 89 -3.09 4.43 -14.89
CA LEU A 89 -4.54 4.24 -14.98
C LEU A 89 -5.31 5.52 -14.66
N LEU A 90 -4.83 6.31 -13.67
CA LEU A 90 -5.44 7.58 -13.29
C LEU A 90 -5.12 8.72 -14.29
N SER A 91 -3.99 8.65 -14.98
CA SER A 91 -3.56 9.66 -15.96
C SER A 91 -4.14 9.47 -17.36
N LYS A 92 -4.77 8.30 -17.66
CA LYS A 92 -5.48 8.09 -18.90
C LYS A 92 -6.66 9.06 -18.98
N ASP A 93 -6.92 9.61 -20.17
CA ASP A 93 -8.01 10.55 -20.47
C ASP A 93 -9.41 9.89 -20.40
N PHE A 94 -9.66 9.17 -19.31
CA PHE A 94 -11.01 8.67 -19.04
C PHE A 94 -11.88 9.78 -18.49
N GLU A 95 -13.03 9.96 -19.10
CA GLU A 95 -14.11 10.72 -18.52
C GLU A 95 -14.99 9.78 -17.71
N ILE A 96 -15.19 10.13 -16.45
CA ILE A 96 -16.08 9.38 -15.57
C ILE A 96 -17.49 9.88 -15.79
N ASP A 97 -18.40 8.97 -16.10
CA ASP A 97 -19.84 9.26 -16.11
C ASP A 97 -20.33 9.42 -14.67
N CYS A 98 -20.83 10.58 -14.33
CA CYS A 98 -21.31 10.91 -12.99
C CYS A 98 -22.78 10.54 -12.77
N GLY A 99 -23.37 9.76 -13.66
CA GLY A 99 -24.75 9.34 -13.60
C GLY A 99 -25.76 10.45 -13.92
N PRO A 100 -27.06 10.16 -13.75
CA PRO A 100 -28.14 11.01 -14.27
C PRO A 100 -28.23 12.40 -13.64
N THR A 101 -27.64 12.62 -12.47
CA THR A 101 -27.65 13.93 -11.82
C THR A 101 -26.60 14.88 -12.37
N GLY A 102 -25.56 14.35 -13.04
CA GLY A 102 -24.42 15.11 -13.53
C GLY A 102 -23.64 15.87 -12.46
N LYS A 103 -23.90 15.57 -11.18
CA LYS A 103 -23.26 16.24 -10.02
C LYS A 103 -22.61 15.23 -9.10
N VAL A 104 -21.43 15.57 -8.57
CA VAL A 104 -20.66 14.76 -7.64
C VAL A 104 -20.34 15.59 -6.40
N ALA A 105 -20.43 14.99 -5.21
CA ALA A 105 -19.98 15.67 -4.00
C ALA A 105 -18.50 16.05 -4.14
N CYS A 106 -18.16 17.30 -3.82
CA CYS A 106 -16.81 17.80 -3.98
C CYS A 106 -15.82 17.00 -3.11
N PRO A 107 -14.85 16.27 -3.68
CA PRO A 107 -13.94 15.44 -2.91
C PRO A 107 -12.95 16.24 -2.07
N VAL A 108 -12.74 17.52 -2.40
CA VAL A 108 -11.81 18.39 -1.68
C VAL A 108 -12.35 18.79 -0.30
N CYS A 109 -13.67 19.02 -0.20
CA CYS A 109 -14.33 19.37 1.05
C CYS A 109 -15.35 18.29 1.51
N ASN A 110 -15.39 17.15 0.83
CA ASN A 110 -16.36 16.07 1.12
C ASN A 110 -17.82 16.55 1.17
N GLY A 111 -18.17 17.47 0.30
CA GLY A 111 -19.52 18.05 0.23
C GLY A 111 -19.83 19.11 1.30
N THR A 112 -18.92 19.40 2.23
CA THR A 112 -19.17 20.31 3.38
C THR A 112 -19.03 21.79 3.05
N THR A 113 -18.57 22.15 1.84
CA THR A 113 -18.25 23.51 1.39
C THR A 113 -17.07 24.16 2.08
N VAL A 114 -16.59 23.60 3.19
CA VAL A 114 -15.54 24.15 4.04
C VAL A 114 -14.41 23.15 4.23
N ILE A 115 -13.17 23.64 4.19
CA ILE A 115 -11.96 22.87 4.50
C ILE A 115 -11.56 23.24 5.94
N ILE A 116 -11.49 22.22 6.81
CA ILE A 116 -11.09 22.39 8.21
C ILE A 116 -9.61 22.05 8.33
N LYS A 117 -8.81 23.01 8.77
CA LYS A 117 -7.40 22.79 9.15
C LYS A 117 -7.27 22.84 10.66
N LYS A 118 -6.80 21.76 11.25
CA LYS A 118 -6.43 21.70 12.66
C LYS A 118 -5.09 22.42 12.86
N THR A 119 -5.08 23.41 13.70
CA THR A 119 -3.86 24.14 14.10
C THR A 119 -3.65 24.01 15.60
N TYR A 120 -2.48 24.37 16.09
CA TYR A 120 -2.17 24.38 17.53
C TYR A 120 -3.13 25.28 18.34
N LEU A 121 -3.66 26.34 17.72
CA LEU A 121 -4.59 27.29 18.36
C LEU A 121 -6.06 26.94 18.13
N GLY A 122 -6.36 25.78 17.58
CA GLY A 122 -7.73 25.33 17.28
C GLY A 122 -7.98 25.07 15.79
N ASN A 123 -9.24 24.91 15.43
CA ASN A 123 -9.63 24.66 14.05
C ASN A 123 -9.78 25.96 13.26
N THR A 124 -9.15 26.03 12.11
CA THR A 124 -9.38 27.11 11.13
C THR A 124 -10.26 26.58 10.01
N TYR A 125 -11.18 27.40 9.57
CA TYR A 125 -12.18 27.09 8.54
C TYR A 125 -11.87 27.94 7.31
N LYS A 126 -11.74 27.29 6.17
CA LYS A 126 -11.55 27.98 4.90
C LYS A 126 -12.57 27.45 3.90
N THR A 127 -13.23 28.35 3.19
CA THR A 127 -14.16 27.97 2.12
C THR A 127 -13.44 27.17 1.04
N CYS A 128 -14.13 26.14 0.52
CA CYS A 128 -13.61 25.35 -0.56
C CYS A 128 -13.59 26.15 -1.87
N ALA A 129 -12.40 26.37 -2.41
CA ALA A 129 -12.21 27.13 -3.64
C ALA A 129 -12.59 26.36 -4.93
N TYR A 130 -12.93 25.08 -4.83
CA TYR A 130 -13.20 24.26 -6.02
C TYR A 130 -14.68 24.09 -6.32
N CYS A 131 -15.55 24.16 -5.34
CA CYS A 131 -17.00 23.94 -5.51
C CYS A 131 -17.86 25.19 -5.36
N ASN A 132 -17.28 26.38 -5.29
CA ASN A 132 -17.99 27.66 -5.19
C ASN A 132 -19.13 27.64 -4.18
N HIS A 133 -18.89 27.15 -2.98
CA HIS A 133 -19.83 27.03 -1.86
C HIS A 133 -21.02 26.07 -2.06
N THR A 134 -21.04 25.30 -3.15
CA THR A 134 -22.15 24.38 -3.43
C THR A 134 -21.99 23.01 -2.76
N GLY A 135 -20.74 22.65 -2.37
CA GLY A 135 -20.40 21.31 -1.88
C GLY A 135 -20.39 20.23 -2.97
N ALA A 136 -20.77 20.57 -4.20
CA ALA A 136 -20.81 19.66 -5.34
C ALA A 136 -20.08 20.26 -6.53
N LEU A 137 -19.59 19.39 -7.39
CA LEU A 137 -18.98 19.72 -8.69
C LEU A 137 -19.87 19.22 -9.82
N SER A 138 -19.85 19.89 -10.96
CA SER A 138 -20.35 19.33 -12.20
C SER A 138 -19.51 18.11 -12.61
N CYS A 139 -20.05 17.20 -13.42
CA CYS A 139 -19.28 16.06 -13.90
C CYS A 139 -18.03 16.48 -14.68
N GLU A 140 -18.15 17.55 -15.44
CA GLU A 140 -17.03 18.14 -16.19
C GLU A 140 -15.93 18.66 -15.25
N ASP A 141 -16.30 19.42 -14.21
CA ASP A 141 -15.34 19.94 -13.22
C ASP A 141 -14.71 18.83 -12.39
N TYR A 142 -15.51 17.79 -12.08
CA TYR A 142 -14.98 16.60 -11.39
C TYR A 142 -13.91 15.88 -12.25
N ASN A 143 -14.18 15.69 -13.54
CA ASN A 143 -13.20 15.10 -14.46
C ASN A 143 -11.96 15.99 -14.63
N LYS A 144 -12.11 17.32 -14.72
CA LYS A 144 -10.99 18.26 -14.70
C LYS A 144 -10.19 18.20 -13.40
N LEU A 145 -10.86 18.03 -12.27
CA LEU A 145 -10.18 17.89 -10.97
C LEU A 145 -9.33 16.61 -10.92
N LEU A 146 -9.86 15.49 -11.39
CA LEU A 146 -9.14 14.22 -11.45
C LEU A 146 -7.90 14.29 -12.35
N LYS A 147 -7.99 15.05 -13.45
CA LYS A 147 -6.88 15.31 -14.38
C LYS A 147 -5.91 16.41 -13.88
N GLY A 148 -6.17 17.00 -12.70
CA GLY A 148 -5.36 18.10 -12.15
C GLY A 148 -5.47 19.42 -12.93
N GLN A 149 -6.49 19.55 -13.79
CA GLN A 149 -6.70 20.72 -14.66
C GLN A 149 -7.64 21.77 -14.04
N LEU A 150 -8.42 21.39 -13.03
CA LEU A 150 -9.33 22.31 -12.35
C LEU A 150 -8.54 23.27 -11.46
N LYS A 151 -8.60 24.55 -11.75
CA LYS A 151 -7.98 25.59 -10.94
C LYS A 151 -8.92 26.03 -9.82
N PRO A 152 -8.40 26.30 -8.61
CA PRO A 152 -9.21 26.88 -7.56
C PRO A 152 -9.70 28.26 -7.97
N SER A 153 -10.96 28.58 -7.68
CA SER A 153 -11.51 29.92 -7.86
C SER A 153 -10.74 30.90 -6.96
N THR A 154 -10.13 31.90 -7.55
CA THR A 154 -9.54 33.04 -6.82
C THR A 154 -10.68 33.87 -6.22
N GLN A 155 -10.80 33.87 -4.91
CA GLN A 155 -11.59 34.86 -4.18
C GLN A 155 -10.77 36.12 -3.92
#